data_5467a5184f9f1d1f532d1b5f8220b1e7
#
_entry.id   5467a5184f9f1d1f532d1b5f8220b1e7
#
_cell.length_a   1.000
_cell.length_b   1.000
_cell.length_c   1.000
_cell.angle_alpha   90.00
_cell.angle_beta   90.00
_cell.angle_gamma   90.00
#
_symmetry.space_group_name_H-M   'P 1'
#
loop_
_entity.id
_entity.type
_entity.pdbx_description
1 polymer ?
#
loop_
_entity_poly.entity_id
_entity_poly.type
_entity_poly.pdbx_seq_one_letter_code
_entity_poly.pdbx_strand_id
1 'polypeptide(L)'
;MPASVNIPPIALPFVSERAKKTLDLVEKFVEEECIPAHAVFEAQLGQGAARWAKTPAVLEELKVKARKLGLWNMFLGQDHGAGFSNLEYGLMAEYLGKSHIASVRSPLKKCMQATNNSAPDTGNMEVLAKYGTEAQKQRWLAPLMEGKIRSAFLMTEPDIASSDARNIQTEIRRDGADYVLNGSKWWSSGAGDPSCELYIVMARTANPAPEDPYGQHSVILVPKNTPGITVHRMLSVYGYDDAPHGHGHITLQDVRVPAANIVLGEGRGFEIIQGRLGPGRIHHAMRTVGAAERALEWMIERVNDERRKTFGQPLAAHGTMLEWIAKSRIEIDAARMTVLNAALKIDQEGAKAALREIAIAKVLVPQMALQVIDRAVQTYGAAGLCQDTPLPSLWASARTVRIVDGPDEVHLQQLGRREIQRLGKAVQEKLYLQKVMADKMLTMSGFSSSAGLLGPGPLKSSL
;
A
#
# COMPACT_ATOMS: atom_id res chain seq x y z
N MET A 1 8.72 -1.58 26.51
CA MET A 1 9.44 -2.84 26.21
C MET A 1 9.90 -2.75 24.77
N PRO A 2 11.06 -3.31 24.42
CA PRO A 2 11.52 -3.28 23.01
C PRO A 2 10.51 -3.93 22.06
N ALA A 3 10.35 -3.39 20.85
CA ALA A 3 9.42 -3.89 19.84
C ALA A 3 9.63 -5.36 19.50
N SER A 4 10.88 -5.83 19.55
CA SER A 4 11.25 -7.21 19.28
C SER A 4 10.61 -8.24 20.22
N VAL A 5 10.21 -7.83 21.43
CA VAL A 5 9.48 -8.70 22.38
C VAL A 5 8.03 -8.96 21.92
N ASN A 6 7.48 -8.05 21.12
CA ASN A 6 6.10 -8.14 20.63
C ASN A 6 5.98 -8.88 19.29
N ILE A 7 7.08 -9.44 18.76
CA ILE A 7 7.03 -10.23 17.53
C ILE A 7 6.16 -11.47 17.78
N PRO A 8 5.12 -11.71 16.95
CA PRO A 8 4.29 -12.90 17.11
C PRO A 8 5.13 -14.19 17.09
N PRO A 9 4.89 -15.14 18.01
CA PRO A 9 5.69 -16.36 18.11
C PRO A 9 5.83 -17.13 16.80
N ILE A 10 4.79 -17.13 15.97
CA ILE A 10 4.81 -17.81 14.66
C ILE A 10 5.75 -17.14 13.66
N ALA A 11 6.06 -15.87 13.82
CA ALA A 11 7.00 -15.13 12.96
C ALA A 11 8.45 -15.24 13.43
N LEU A 12 8.70 -15.49 14.72
CA LEU A 12 10.04 -15.51 15.32
C LEU A 12 11.07 -16.39 14.58
N PRO A 13 10.73 -17.60 14.08
CA PRO A 13 11.68 -18.45 13.36
C PRO A 13 12.21 -17.83 12.06
N PHE A 14 11.51 -16.81 11.52
CA PHE A 14 11.82 -16.16 10.25
C PHE A 14 12.41 -14.76 10.42
N VAL A 15 12.74 -14.35 11.65
CA VAL A 15 13.27 -13.02 11.96
C VAL A 15 14.69 -13.14 12.47
N SER A 16 15.64 -12.56 11.74
CA SER A 16 17.05 -12.54 12.11
C SER A 16 17.32 -11.66 13.34
N GLU A 17 18.40 -11.93 14.05
CA GLU A 17 18.85 -11.10 15.18
C GLU A 17 19.15 -9.65 14.75
N ARG A 18 19.62 -9.46 13.50
CA ARG A 18 19.79 -8.14 12.91
C ARG A 18 18.43 -7.41 12.78
N ALA A 19 17.41 -8.11 12.30
CA ALA A 19 16.07 -7.54 12.13
C ALA A 19 15.43 -7.19 13.47
N LYS A 20 15.59 -8.01 14.51
CA LYS A 20 15.12 -7.70 15.89
C LYS A 20 15.74 -6.41 16.41
N LYS A 21 17.07 -6.26 16.31
CA LYS A 21 17.78 -5.05 16.73
C LYS A 21 17.34 -3.82 15.91
N THR A 22 17.14 -4.00 14.60
CA THR A 22 16.68 -2.91 13.75
C THR A 22 15.24 -2.52 14.07
N LEU A 23 14.37 -3.49 14.38
CA LEU A 23 12.98 -3.23 14.79
C LEU A 23 12.92 -2.38 16.08
N ASP A 24 13.76 -2.67 17.07
CA ASP A 24 13.85 -1.87 18.30
C ASP A 24 14.34 -0.45 18.00
N LEU A 25 15.31 -0.28 17.09
CA LEU A 25 15.75 1.03 16.64
C LEU A 25 14.66 1.79 15.86
N VAL A 26 13.85 1.10 15.05
CA VAL A 26 12.72 1.69 14.33
C VAL A 26 11.67 2.19 15.32
N GLU A 27 11.29 1.38 16.31
CA GLU A 27 10.34 1.80 17.36
C GLU A 27 10.84 3.08 18.03
N LYS A 28 12.08 3.07 18.52
CA LYS A 28 12.67 4.23 19.19
C LYS A 28 12.71 5.46 18.30
N PHE A 29 13.12 5.31 17.05
CA PHE A 29 13.16 6.40 16.07
C PHE A 29 11.77 6.98 15.80
N VAL A 30 10.75 6.13 15.73
CA VAL A 30 9.36 6.55 15.50
C VAL A 30 8.83 7.31 16.72
N GLU A 31 8.96 6.73 17.92
CA GLU A 31 8.33 7.28 19.12
C GLU A 31 9.07 8.54 19.64
N GLU A 32 10.40 8.53 19.61
CA GLU A 32 11.19 9.62 20.22
C GLU A 32 11.54 10.75 19.23
N GLU A 33 11.59 10.46 17.91
CA GLU A 33 12.04 11.42 16.92
C GLU A 33 10.93 11.81 15.93
N CYS A 34 10.30 10.83 15.28
CA CYS A 34 9.35 11.15 14.22
C CYS A 34 8.03 11.71 14.73
N ILE A 35 7.43 11.10 15.76
CA ILE A 35 6.15 11.55 16.29
C ILE A 35 6.28 12.95 16.90
N PRO A 36 7.28 13.26 17.75
CA PRO A 36 7.45 14.62 18.27
C PRO A 36 7.78 15.67 17.19
N ALA A 37 8.54 15.30 16.15
CA ALA A 37 8.90 16.21 15.06
C ALA A 37 7.69 16.73 14.26
N HIS A 38 6.52 16.16 14.46
CA HIS A 38 5.32 16.57 13.72
C HIS A 38 4.97 18.04 13.91
N ALA A 39 4.89 18.50 15.15
CA ALA A 39 4.54 19.88 15.42
C ALA A 39 5.54 20.85 14.75
N VAL A 40 6.83 20.50 14.74
CA VAL A 40 7.88 21.27 14.07
C VAL A 40 7.68 21.26 12.55
N PHE A 41 7.36 20.10 11.98
CA PHE A 41 7.11 20.00 10.55
C PHE A 41 5.93 20.88 10.10
N GLU A 42 4.82 20.87 10.82
CA GLU A 42 3.65 21.69 10.52
C GLU A 42 3.97 23.18 10.63
N ALA A 43 4.69 23.57 11.68
CA ALA A 43 5.13 24.94 11.86
C ALA A 43 6.05 25.41 10.70
N GLN A 44 6.99 24.56 10.26
CA GLN A 44 7.89 24.85 9.16
C GLN A 44 7.20 24.81 7.79
N LEU A 45 6.20 23.96 7.60
CA LEU A 45 5.42 23.88 6.37
C LEU A 45 4.62 25.17 6.15
N GLY A 46 4.08 25.77 7.20
CA GLY A 46 3.31 27.00 7.15
C GLY A 46 1.96 26.87 6.45
N GLN A 47 1.53 27.95 5.81
CA GLN A 47 0.19 28.07 5.20
C GLN A 47 0.24 28.53 3.75
N GLY A 48 -0.89 28.37 3.03
CA GLY A 48 -1.07 28.87 1.67
C GLY A 48 -0.15 28.22 0.64
N ALA A 49 0.16 28.94 -0.44
CA ALA A 49 0.94 28.43 -1.56
C ALA A 49 2.41 28.12 -1.22
N ALA A 50 2.97 28.81 -0.22
CA ALA A 50 4.37 28.60 0.21
C ALA A 50 4.66 27.16 0.67
N ARG A 51 3.64 26.41 1.08
CA ARG A 51 3.76 24.99 1.49
C ARG A 51 4.27 24.06 0.39
N TRP A 52 4.16 24.48 -0.86
CA TRP A 52 4.59 23.70 -2.04
C TRP A 52 6.02 24.03 -2.48
N ALA A 53 6.61 25.10 -1.93
CA ALA A 53 7.89 25.61 -2.40
C ALA A 53 9.11 24.86 -1.87
N LYS A 54 9.01 24.28 -0.68
CA LYS A 54 10.14 23.62 -0.01
C LYS A 54 9.71 22.52 0.94
N THR A 55 10.59 21.54 1.12
CA THR A 55 10.47 20.52 2.15
C THR A 55 10.85 21.12 3.51
N PRO A 56 10.08 20.91 4.60
CA PRO A 56 10.44 21.32 5.93
C PRO A 56 11.80 20.78 6.40
N ALA A 57 12.63 21.64 7.01
CA ALA A 57 14.01 21.29 7.38
C ALA A 57 14.08 20.12 8.36
N VAL A 58 13.13 20.01 9.29
CA VAL A 58 13.07 18.89 10.25
C VAL A 58 13.03 17.52 9.56
N LEU A 59 12.44 17.41 8.36
CA LEU A 59 12.45 16.16 7.60
C LEU A 59 13.86 15.79 7.13
N GLU A 60 14.64 16.76 6.67
CA GLU A 60 16.04 16.54 6.27
C GLU A 60 16.91 16.14 7.46
N GLU A 61 16.69 16.74 8.62
CA GLU A 61 17.35 16.35 9.89
C GLU A 61 17.02 14.89 10.27
N LEU A 62 15.75 14.49 10.17
CA LEU A 62 15.32 13.11 10.40
C LEU A 62 15.96 12.14 9.40
N LYS A 63 16.09 12.51 8.13
CA LYS A 63 16.80 11.71 7.11
C LYS A 63 18.27 11.47 7.49
N VAL A 64 18.95 12.50 7.98
CA VAL A 64 20.35 12.37 8.46
C VAL A 64 20.43 11.41 9.65
N LYS A 65 19.51 11.52 10.62
CA LYS A 65 19.45 10.61 11.77
C LYS A 65 19.16 9.17 11.34
N ALA A 66 18.16 8.96 10.49
CA ALA A 66 17.80 7.63 9.99
C ALA A 66 18.98 6.94 9.28
N ARG A 67 19.73 7.67 8.45
CA ARG A 67 20.95 7.14 7.81
C ARG A 67 22.01 6.72 8.82
N LYS A 68 22.28 7.56 9.83
CA LYS A 68 23.26 7.24 10.90
C LYS A 68 22.86 5.98 11.67
N LEU A 69 21.56 5.72 11.83
CA LEU A 69 21.02 4.56 12.53
C LEU A 69 20.91 3.32 11.62
N GLY A 70 21.21 3.43 10.31
CA GLY A 70 21.03 2.34 9.35
C GLY A 70 19.58 2.06 8.96
N LEU A 71 18.66 2.99 9.22
CA LEU A 71 17.22 2.89 8.93
C LEU A 71 16.87 3.46 7.54
N TRP A 72 17.66 3.14 6.53
CA TRP A 72 17.53 3.71 5.19
C TRP A 72 17.24 2.63 4.15
N ASN A 73 16.24 2.86 3.27
CA ASN A 73 15.86 1.93 2.20
C ASN A 73 15.58 0.49 2.68
N MET A 74 14.99 0.32 3.85
CA MET A 74 14.79 -0.99 4.48
C MET A 74 13.89 -1.94 3.68
N PHE A 75 13.05 -1.40 2.77
CA PHE A 75 12.13 -2.17 1.94
C PHE A 75 12.82 -2.92 0.78
N LEU A 76 14.02 -2.49 0.37
CA LEU A 76 14.74 -3.12 -0.73
C LEU A 76 15.49 -4.38 -0.27
N GLY A 77 15.34 -5.46 -1.05
CA GLY A 77 16.04 -6.71 -0.84
C GLY A 77 17.56 -6.61 -0.96
N GLN A 78 18.23 -7.74 -0.79
CA GLN A 78 19.70 -7.82 -0.67
C GLN A 78 20.46 -7.24 -1.86
N ASP A 79 19.92 -7.39 -3.08
CA ASP A 79 20.62 -6.95 -4.30
C ASP A 79 20.70 -5.44 -4.46
N HIS A 80 19.80 -4.68 -3.80
CA HIS A 80 19.65 -3.24 -4.04
C HIS A 80 19.48 -2.41 -2.76
N GLY A 81 19.42 -3.00 -1.57
CA GLY A 81 19.13 -2.25 -0.35
C GLY A 81 19.59 -2.90 0.94
N ALA A 82 18.83 -2.70 2.00
CA ALA A 82 19.17 -3.17 3.34
C ALA A 82 19.14 -4.70 3.51
N GLY A 83 18.51 -5.43 2.59
CA GLY A 83 18.52 -6.89 2.56
C GLY A 83 17.67 -7.55 3.67
N PHE A 84 16.62 -6.89 4.11
CA PHE A 84 15.60 -7.51 4.95
C PHE A 84 14.61 -8.31 4.09
N SER A 85 14.06 -9.39 4.65
CA SER A 85 12.95 -10.11 4.04
C SER A 85 11.67 -9.26 4.07
N ASN A 86 10.66 -9.60 3.26
CA ASN A 86 9.37 -8.90 3.31
C ASN A 86 8.71 -9.05 4.69
N LEU A 87 8.85 -10.18 5.35
CA LEU A 87 8.35 -10.41 6.71
C LEU A 87 9.07 -9.49 7.70
N GLU A 88 10.39 -9.42 7.67
CA GLU A 88 11.18 -8.56 8.56
C GLU A 88 10.86 -7.08 8.33
N TYR A 89 10.81 -6.65 7.06
CA TYR A 89 10.40 -5.29 6.73
C TYR A 89 8.94 -5.02 7.14
N GLY A 90 8.07 -6.03 7.05
CA GLY A 90 6.68 -5.92 7.48
C GLY A 90 6.53 -5.49 8.94
N LEU A 91 7.31 -6.12 9.82
CA LEU A 91 7.36 -5.74 11.24
C LEU A 91 7.84 -4.30 11.44
N MET A 92 8.88 -3.89 10.70
CA MET A 92 9.40 -2.51 10.76
C MET A 92 8.42 -1.50 10.19
N ALA A 93 7.77 -1.83 9.07
CA ALA A 93 6.81 -0.97 8.39
C ALA A 93 5.54 -0.73 9.23
N GLU A 94 5.14 -1.67 10.07
CA GLU A 94 4.07 -1.48 11.04
C GLU A 94 4.41 -0.34 12.00
N TYR A 95 5.58 -0.36 12.63
CA TYR A 95 6.01 0.72 13.52
C TYR A 95 6.16 2.05 12.79
N LEU A 96 6.75 2.06 11.59
CA LEU A 96 6.80 3.26 10.75
C LEU A 96 5.41 3.80 10.44
N GLY A 97 4.42 2.93 10.33
CA GLY A 97 3.02 3.26 10.09
C GLY A 97 2.32 3.96 11.28
N LYS A 98 2.80 3.79 12.51
CA LYS A 98 2.31 4.49 13.72
C LYS A 98 2.54 6.01 13.64
N SER A 99 3.59 6.43 12.96
CA SER A 99 3.88 7.85 12.73
C SER A 99 3.04 8.42 11.59
N HIS A 100 1.73 8.24 11.68
CA HIS A 100 0.76 9.05 10.96
C HIS A 100 0.68 10.38 11.67
N ILE A 101 1.42 11.31 11.15
CA ILE A 101 1.48 12.61 11.76
C ILE A 101 0.22 13.36 11.37
N ALA A 102 -0.65 13.54 12.36
CA ALA A 102 -1.86 14.28 12.22
C ALA A 102 -1.57 15.74 11.97
N SER A 103 -1.86 16.20 10.79
CA SER A 103 -2.21 17.57 10.60
C SER A 103 -3.45 17.67 9.71
N VAL A 104 -4.18 18.73 9.91
CA VAL A 104 -5.33 19.15 9.10
C VAL A 104 -4.99 19.23 7.60
N ARG A 105 -3.72 19.04 7.22
CA ARG A 105 -3.22 19.35 5.88
C ARG A 105 -2.30 18.30 5.23
N SER A 106 -1.91 17.21 5.94
CA SER A 106 -1.09 16.15 5.35
C SER A 106 -1.25 14.82 6.08
N PRO A 107 -2.03 13.89 5.53
CA PRO A 107 -2.27 12.59 6.12
C PRO A 107 -1.27 11.57 5.61
N LEU A 108 -0.16 11.32 5.97
CA LEU A 108 0.67 10.18 5.59
C LEU A 108 2.11 10.50 5.17
N LYS A 109 3.07 9.79 5.78
CA LYS A 109 4.34 9.40 5.17
C LYS A 109 5.63 10.05 5.69
N LYS A 110 5.64 10.86 6.77
CA LYS A 110 6.88 11.59 7.13
C LYS A 110 7.98 10.70 7.70
N CYS A 111 7.69 9.75 8.60
CA CYS A 111 8.68 8.75 9.01
C CYS A 111 9.11 7.85 7.86
N MET A 112 8.17 7.49 7.01
CA MET A 112 8.46 6.72 5.80
C MET A 112 9.38 7.51 4.86
N GLN A 113 9.18 8.84 4.73
CA GLN A 113 10.09 9.72 3.96
C GLN A 113 11.43 9.90 4.66
N ALA A 114 11.44 10.04 5.99
CA ALA A 114 12.66 10.16 6.78
C ALA A 114 13.58 8.95 6.65
N THR A 115 13.03 7.77 6.40
CA THR A 115 13.76 6.52 6.20
C THR A 115 13.85 6.10 4.71
N ASN A 116 13.39 6.95 3.79
CA ASN A 116 13.27 6.69 2.35
C ASN A 116 12.46 5.42 2.00
N ASN A 117 11.46 5.10 2.83
CA ASN A 117 10.56 3.95 2.62
C ASN A 117 9.14 4.38 2.18
N SER A 118 8.99 5.58 1.60
CA SER A 118 7.68 6.15 1.24
C SER A 118 7.30 5.84 -0.22
N ALA A 119 6.06 5.45 -0.44
CA ALA A 119 5.48 5.45 -1.80
C ALA A 119 5.26 6.91 -2.28
N PRO A 120 5.34 7.18 -3.59
CA PRO A 120 5.50 6.21 -4.69
C PRO A 120 6.94 5.76 -4.93
N ASP A 121 7.93 6.42 -4.33
CA ASP A 121 9.36 6.18 -4.62
C ASP A 121 9.79 4.74 -4.37
N THR A 122 9.27 4.08 -3.33
CA THR A 122 9.57 2.65 -3.08
C THR A 122 9.23 1.79 -4.30
N GLY A 123 8.01 1.89 -4.82
CA GLY A 123 7.61 1.14 -6.00
C GLY A 123 8.33 1.60 -7.28
N ASN A 124 8.68 2.89 -7.38
CA ASN A 124 9.42 3.43 -8.51
C ASN A 124 10.89 2.97 -8.50
N MET A 125 11.52 2.90 -7.33
CA MET A 125 12.84 2.30 -7.15
C MET A 125 12.85 0.81 -7.50
N GLU A 126 11.83 0.05 -7.10
CA GLU A 126 11.67 -1.36 -7.49
C GLU A 126 11.54 -1.54 -9.00
N VAL A 127 10.77 -0.67 -9.69
CA VAL A 127 10.67 -0.68 -11.16
C VAL A 127 12.04 -0.48 -11.81
N LEU A 128 12.77 0.55 -11.37
CA LEU A 128 14.09 0.88 -11.94
C LEU A 128 15.12 -0.21 -11.60
N ALA A 129 15.12 -0.73 -10.38
CA ALA A 129 16.04 -1.78 -9.95
C ALA A 129 15.85 -3.05 -10.78
N LYS A 130 14.60 -3.46 -11.00
CA LYS A 130 14.27 -4.72 -11.68
C LYS A 130 14.28 -4.63 -13.20
N TYR A 131 13.83 -3.50 -13.77
CA TYR A 131 13.54 -3.39 -15.20
C TYR A 131 14.36 -2.30 -15.92
N GLY A 132 15.02 -1.41 -15.18
CA GLY A 132 15.83 -0.34 -15.74
C GLY A 132 17.14 -0.84 -16.36
N THR A 133 17.57 -0.20 -17.43
CA THR A 133 18.94 -0.34 -17.94
C THR A 133 19.96 0.25 -16.97
N GLU A 134 21.22 -0.12 -17.09
CA GLU A 134 22.26 0.44 -16.22
C GLU A 134 22.36 1.97 -16.30
N ALA A 135 22.18 2.55 -17.51
CA ALA A 135 22.12 3.99 -17.70
C ALA A 135 20.93 4.63 -16.97
N GLN A 136 19.74 3.99 -17.02
CA GLN A 136 18.55 4.44 -16.29
C GLN A 136 18.73 4.30 -14.78
N LYS A 137 19.35 3.23 -14.30
CA LYS A 137 19.68 3.03 -12.88
C LYS A 137 20.66 4.10 -12.37
N GLN A 138 21.73 4.36 -13.09
CA GLN A 138 22.69 5.40 -12.71
C GLN A 138 22.06 6.79 -12.69
N ARG A 139 21.23 7.10 -13.68
CA ARG A 139 20.62 8.42 -13.81
C ARG A 139 19.51 8.67 -12.80
N TRP A 140 18.67 7.65 -12.49
CA TRP A 140 17.44 7.83 -11.74
C TRP A 140 17.39 7.02 -10.44
N LEU A 141 17.76 5.73 -10.46
CA LEU A 141 17.68 4.89 -9.26
C LEU A 141 18.67 5.34 -8.19
N ALA A 142 19.93 5.58 -8.56
CA ALA A 142 20.95 5.98 -7.60
C ALA A 142 20.55 7.25 -6.81
N PRO A 143 20.16 8.37 -7.44
CA PRO A 143 19.74 9.56 -6.70
C PRO A 143 18.41 9.38 -5.93
N LEU A 144 17.50 8.52 -6.39
CA LEU A 144 16.30 8.13 -5.61
C LEU A 144 16.68 7.34 -4.36
N MET A 145 17.58 6.38 -4.48
CA MET A 145 18.07 5.60 -3.33
C MET A 145 18.84 6.47 -2.34
N GLU A 146 19.57 7.49 -2.82
CA GLU A 146 20.20 8.48 -1.97
C GLU A 146 19.21 9.50 -1.38
N GLY A 147 17.95 9.50 -1.84
CA GLY A 147 16.94 10.48 -1.42
C GLY A 147 17.24 11.91 -1.86
N LYS A 148 18.09 12.10 -2.87
CA LYS A 148 18.40 13.40 -3.48
C LYS A 148 17.27 13.92 -4.34
N ILE A 149 16.58 13.01 -5.03
CA ILE A 149 15.39 13.31 -5.83
C ILE A 149 14.21 12.49 -5.35
N ARG A 150 13.02 12.90 -5.79
CA ARG A 150 11.77 12.18 -5.63
C ARG A 150 11.16 11.90 -6.99
N SER A 151 10.11 11.08 -7.01
CA SER A 151 9.45 10.68 -8.25
C SER A 151 7.93 10.58 -8.09
N ALA A 152 7.22 10.55 -9.22
CA ALA A 152 5.80 10.23 -9.25
C ALA A 152 5.52 9.13 -10.26
N PHE A 153 4.45 8.34 -10.02
CA PHE A 153 3.95 7.34 -10.94
C PHE A 153 2.64 7.82 -11.57
N LEU A 154 2.66 8.03 -12.88
CA LEU A 154 1.54 8.56 -13.64
C LEU A 154 0.81 7.43 -14.36
N MET A 155 -0.25 6.91 -13.74
CA MET A 155 -1.03 5.80 -14.28
C MET A 155 -2.50 6.18 -14.47
N THR A 156 -3.16 6.56 -13.39
CA THR A 156 -4.60 6.85 -13.32
C THR A 156 -4.98 8.05 -14.18
N GLU A 157 -6.12 7.97 -14.88
CA GLU A 157 -6.65 9.01 -15.75
C GLU A 157 -8.04 9.47 -15.29
N PRO A 158 -8.42 10.76 -15.49
CA PRO A 158 -9.69 11.28 -15.00
C PRO A 158 -10.91 10.70 -15.72
N ASP A 159 -10.80 10.42 -17.02
CA ASP A 159 -11.93 10.16 -17.90
C ASP A 159 -12.22 8.67 -18.16
N ILE A 160 -11.51 7.79 -17.46
CA ILE A 160 -11.65 6.33 -17.63
C ILE A 160 -11.79 5.60 -16.30
N ALA A 161 -12.30 4.36 -16.35
CA ALA A 161 -12.28 3.43 -15.22
C ALA A 161 -10.87 2.82 -15.06
N SER A 162 -9.98 3.55 -14.38
CA SER A 162 -8.56 3.19 -14.20
C SER A 162 -8.33 1.95 -13.32
N SER A 163 -9.35 1.41 -12.67
CA SER A 163 -9.27 0.12 -11.96
C SER A 163 -8.98 -1.06 -12.91
N ASP A 164 -9.34 -0.93 -14.19
CA ASP A 164 -8.83 -1.76 -15.27
C ASP A 164 -7.73 -1.00 -16.02
N ALA A 165 -6.49 -1.39 -15.78
CA ALA A 165 -5.33 -0.74 -16.39
C ALA A 165 -5.30 -0.80 -17.92
N ARG A 166 -6.09 -1.69 -18.53
CA ARG A 166 -6.21 -1.79 -20.00
C ARG A 166 -6.98 -0.61 -20.61
N ASN A 167 -7.73 0.12 -19.78
CA ASN A 167 -8.50 1.28 -20.22
C ASN A 167 -7.66 2.55 -20.39
N ILE A 168 -6.38 2.54 -20.01
CA ILE A 168 -5.49 3.70 -20.12
C ILE A 168 -5.42 4.17 -21.57
N GLN A 169 -5.65 5.47 -21.78
CA GLN A 169 -5.76 6.11 -23.10
C GLN A 169 -4.64 7.10 -23.39
N THR A 170 -3.89 7.59 -22.37
CA THR A 170 -2.69 8.41 -22.62
C THR A 170 -1.84 7.70 -23.67
N GLU A 171 -1.60 8.38 -24.79
CA GLU A 171 -0.89 7.80 -25.95
C GLU A 171 0.62 7.96 -25.80
N ILE A 172 1.36 6.94 -26.23
CA ILE A 172 2.78 7.00 -26.49
C ILE A 172 3.04 6.55 -27.94
N ARG A 173 3.64 7.41 -28.74
CA ARG A 173 3.94 7.17 -30.16
C ARG A 173 5.43 7.38 -30.42
N ARG A 174 6.04 6.43 -31.07
CA ARG A 174 7.43 6.58 -31.51
C ARG A 174 7.52 7.59 -32.66
N ASP A 175 8.52 8.48 -32.60
CA ASP A 175 8.82 9.48 -33.61
C ASP A 175 10.34 9.62 -33.76
N GLY A 176 10.89 8.83 -34.68
CA GLY A 176 12.34 8.76 -34.89
C GLY A 176 13.10 8.23 -33.68
N ALA A 177 13.99 9.02 -33.15
CA ALA A 177 14.81 8.72 -31.97
C ALA A 177 14.07 8.98 -30.64
N ASP A 178 12.85 9.53 -30.69
CA ASP A 178 12.08 9.94 -29.53
C ASP A 178 10.75 9.20 -29.42
N TYR A 179 10.10 9.37 -28.27
CA TYR A 179 8.68 9.13 -28.06
C TYR A 179 7.95 10.45 -27.78
N VAL A 180 6.72 10.55 -28.28
CA VAL A 180 5.79 11.66 -28.05
C VAL A 180 4.61 11.15 -27.22
N LEU A 181 4.30 11.83 -26.12
CA LEU A 181 3.21 11.48 -25.20
C LEU A 181 2.13 12.54 -25.22
N ASN A 182 0.86 12.09 -25.27
CA ASN A 182 -0.34 12.92 -25.19
C ASN A 182 -1.38 12.30 -24.28
N GLY A 183 -1.94 13.06 -23.33
CA GLY A 183 -3.00 12.58 -22.45
C GLY A 183 -3.09 13.34 -21.13
N SER A 184 -3.92 12.83 -20.22
CA SER A 184 -4.15 13.41 -18.91
C SER A 184 -4.01 12.35 -17.81
N LYS A 185 -3.34 12.72 -16.72
CA LYS A 185 -3.09 11.89 -15.55
C LYS A 185 -3.53 12.61 -14.28
N TRP A 186 -4.10 11.89 -13.35
CA TRP A 186 -4.43 12.45 -12.06
C TRP A 186 -4.08 11.50 -10.90
N TRP A 187 -4.27 11.96 -9.67
CA TRP A 187 -3.84 11.22 -8.46
C TRP A 187 -2.37 10.79 -8.52
N SER A 188 -1.55 11.58 -9.23
CA SER A 188 -0.11 11.35 -9.36
C SER A 188 0.60 11.77 -8.08
N SER A 189 0.68 10.85 -7.11
CA SER A 189 1.30 11.12 -5.81
C SER A 189 2.78 11.44 -5.96
N GLY A 190 3.25 12.47 -5.25
CA GLY A 190 4.63 12.94 -5.30
C GLY A 190 4.88 14.03 -6.36
N ALA A 191 3.93 14.30 -7.24
CA ALA A 191 4.12 15.28 -8.31
C ALA A 191 4.31 16.72 -7.81
N GLY A 192 3.79 17.04 -6.62
CA GLY A 192 3.95 18.35 -5.98
C GLY A 192 5.28 18.55 -5.27
N ASP A 193 5.99 17.47 -4.96
CA ASP A 193 7.24 17.55 -4.20
C ASP A 193 8.27 18.42 -4.93
N PRO A 194 8.87 19.42 -4.25
CA PRO A 194 9.91 20.27 -4.84
C PRO A 194 11.11 19.49 -5.38
N SER A 195 11.42 18.34 -4.77
CA SER A 195 12.51 17.47 -5.18
C SER A 195 12.09 16.41 -6.21
N CYS A 196 10.85 16.43 -6.69
CA CYS A 196 10.40 15.51 -7.73
C CYS A 196 11.06 15.88 -9.07
N GLU A 197 11.84 14.97 -9.62
CA GLU A 197 12.57 15.14 -10.89
C GLU A 197 12.14 14.13 -11.96
N LEU A 198 11.41 13.07 -11.58
CA LEU A 198 11.07 11.98 -12.47
C LEU A 198 9.60 11.60 -12.39
N TYR A 199 8.96 11.52 -13.56
CA TYR A 199 7.68 10.85 -13.75
C TYR A 199 7.89 9.50 -14.45
N ILE A 200 7.35 8.43 -13.88
CA ILE A 200 7.24 7.12 -14.52
C ILE A 200 5.83 7.03 -15.07
N VAL A 201 5.70 7.08 -16.39
CA VAL A 201 4.41 7.22 -17.07
C VAL A 201 4.01 5.92 -17.73
N MET A 202 2.81 5.41 -17.40
CA MET A 202 2.17 4.34 -18.14
C MET A 202 1.28 4.94 -19.23
N ALA A 203 1.48 4.50 -20.47
CA ALA A 203 0.77 5.01 -21.63
C ALA A 203 0.43 3.87 -22.59
N ARG A 204 -0.61 4.06 -23.41
CA ARG A 204 -1.03 3.15 -24.47
C ARG A 204 -0.12 3.35 -25.68
N THR A 205 0.50 2.28 -26.14
CA THR A 205 1.34 2.30 -27.33
C THR A 205 0.47 2.56 -28.57
N ALA A 206 0.85 3.52 -29.40
CA ALA A 206 0.21 3.75 -30.68
C ALA A 206 0.38 2.50 -31.56
N ASN A 207 -0.69 2.06 -32.20
CA ASN A 207 -0.71 0.84 -33.02
C ASN A 207 -0.29 -0.44 -32.25
N PRO A 208 -0.90 -0.73 -31.11
CA PRO A 208 -0.60 -1.95 -30.38
C PRO A 208 -1.01 -3.17 -31.21
N ALA A 209 -0.31 -4.30 -31.01
CA ALA A 209 -0.72 -5.57 -31.58
C ALA A 209 -2.14 -5.93 -31.09
N PRO A 210 -3.15 -6.07 -31.97
CA PRO A 210 -4.55 -6.23 -31.56
C PRO A 210 -4.80 -7.52 -30.78
N GLU A 211 -3.94 -8.51 -30.95
CA GLU A 211 -4.10 -9.87 -30.45
C GLU A 211 -3.65 -10.06 -29.01
N ASP A 212 -2.82 -9.14 -28.48
CA ASP A 212 -2.36 -9.17 -27.09
C ASP A 212 -2.97 -8.04 -26.25
N PRO A 213 -4.02 -8.32 -25.47
CA PRO A 213 -4.65 -7.30 -24.62
C PRO A 213 -3.73 -6.78 -23.51
N TYR A 214 -2.64 -7.47 -23.19
CA TYR A 214 -1.66 -7.09 -22.18
C TYR A 214 -0.41 -6.42 -22.76
N GLY A 215 -0.19 -6.54 -24.07
CA GLY A 215 0.93 -5.93 -24.81
C GLY A 215 0.65 -4.51 -25.33
N GLN A 216 -0.48 -3.90 -24.93
CA GLN A 216 -0.91 -2.60 -25.47
C GLN A 216 -0.32 -1.38 -24.78
N HIS A 217 0.38 -1.54 -23.66
CA HIS A 217 0.86 -0.45 -22.84
C HIS A 217 2.35 -0.51 -22.63
N SER A 218 2.95 0.66 -22.52
CA SER A 218 4.38 0.85 -22.26
C SER A 218 4.58 1.72 -21.02
N VAL A 219 5.75 1.61 -20.41
CA VAL A 219 6.18 2.50 -19.31
C VAL A 219 7.42 3.26 -19.77
N ILE A 220 7.42 4.58 -19.56
CA ILE A 220 8.49 5.47 -20.00
C ILE A 220 8.88 6.45 -18.89
N LEU A 221 10.16 6.78 -18.82
CA LEU A 221 10.74 7.73 -17.87
C LEU A 221 10.70 9.14 -18.48
N VAL A 222 9.98 10.04 -17.81
CA VAL A 222 9.83 11.43 -18.26
C VAL A 222 10.39 12.38 -17.20
N PRO A 223 11.44 13.16 -17.50
CA PRO A 223 11.89 14.22 -16.61
C PRO A 223 10.78 15.22 -16.33
N LYS A 224 10.59 15.63 -15.06
CA LYS A 224 9.47 16.50 -14.64
C LYS A 224 9.37 17.79 -15.45
N ASN A 225 10.52 18.39 -15.81
CA ASN A 225 10.58 19.68 -16.48
C ASN A 225 10.59 19.56 -18.02
N THR A 226 10.14 18.41 -18.58
CA THR A 226 10.04 18.26 -20.04
C THR A 226 8.95 19.19 -20.59
N PRO A 227 9.22 19.94 -21.69
CA PRO A 227 8.22 20.78 -22.32
C PRO A 227 6.94 20.01 -22.67
N GLY A 228 5.79 20.68 -22.56
CA GLY A 228 4.47 20.08 -22.80
C GLY A 228 3.81 19.47 -21.56
N ILE A 229 4.48 19.47 -20.41
CA ILE A 229 3.92 19.03 -19.13
C ILE A 229 3.25 20.21 -18.42
N THR A 230 1.98 20.07 -18.07
CA THR A 230 1.26 21.04 -17.25
C THR A 230 0.71 20.38 -16.01
N VAL A 231 1.13 20.85 -14.84
CA VAL A 231 0.54 20.46 -13.55
C VAL A 231 -0.55 21.47 -13.20
N HIS A 232 -1.82 21.06 -13.25
CA HIS A 232 -2.96 21.95 -13.07
C HIS A 232 -3.24 22.28 -11.61
N ARG A 233 -3.24 21.26 -10.77
CA ARG A 233 -3.56 21.36 -9.34
C ARG A 233 -3.11 20.11 -8.60
N MET A 234 -3.06 20.24 -7.27
CA MET A 234 -2.99 19.09 -6.38
C MET A 234 -4.39 18.73 -5.88
N LEU A 235 -4.71 17.45 -5.91
CA LEU A 235 -5.97 16.91 -5.42
C LEU A 235 -5.88 16.67 -3.91
N SER A 236 -6.99 16.78 -3.20
CA SER A 236 -7.05 16.53 -1.77
C SER A 236 -7.91 15.30 -1.43
N VAL A 237 -7.50 14.56 -0.43
CA VAL A 237 -8.24 13.44 0.16
C VAL A 237 -9.02 13.97 1.35
N TYR A 238 -10.33 14.11 1.24
CA TYR A 238 -11.18 14.67 2.31
C TYR A 238 -10.68 16.02 2.87
N GLY A 239 -10.14 16.88 2.00
CA GLY A 239 -9.57 18.16 2.39
C GLY A 239 -8.07 18.13 2.74
N TYR A 240 -7.45 16.96 2.88
CA TYR A 240 -6.01 16.81 3.07
C TYR A 240 -5.30 16.80 1.72
N ASP A 241 -4.43 17.78 1.47
CA ASP A 241 -3.73 17.95 0.18
C ASP A 241 -2.30 17.38 0.14
N ASP A 242 -1.82 16.88 1.27
CA ASP A 242 -0.54 16.18 1.41
C ASP A 242 0.70 17.01 1.00
N ALA A 243 0.63 18.35 1.16
CA ALA A 243 1.73 19.24 0.82
C ALA A 243 3.00 18.94 1.66
N PRO A 244 4.20 19.05 1.06
CA PRO A 244 4.52 19.46 -0.31
C PRO A 244 4.49 18.30 -1.32
N HIS A 245 4.20 17.08 -0.91
CA HIS A 245 4.21 15.87 -1.73
C HIS A 245 3.10 15.89 -2.81
N GLY A 246 1.84 16.07 -2.40
CA GLY A 246 0.66 16.25 -3.25
C GLY A 246 0.26 15.08 -4.13
N HIS A 247 -0.91 15.25 -4.77
CA HIS A 247 -1.46 14.31 -5.75
C HIS A 247 -1.81 15.09 -7.02
N GLY A 248 -0.93 15.08 -8.02
CA GLY A 248 -1.03 15.94 -9.20
C GLY A 248 -2.14 15.55 -10.17
N HIS A 249 -2.81 16.56 -10.73
CA HIS A 249 -3.56 16.48 -11.98
C HIS A 249 -2.67 17.08 -13.08
N ILE A 250 -2.30 16.29 -14.08
CA ILE A 250 -1.21 16.58 -15.02
C ILE A 250 -1.71 16.31 -16.44
N THR A 251 -1.46 17.24 -17.35
CA THR A 251 -1.65 17.05 -18.81
C THR A 251 -0.29 16.94 -19.49
N LEU A 252 -0.19 16.02 -20.41
CA LEU A 252 0.93 15.80 -21.33
C LEU A 252 0.44 16.20 -22.73
N GLN A 253 1.10 17.19 -23.33
CA GLN A 253 0.80 17.67 -24.68
C GLN A 253 2.09 17.71 -25.50
N ASP A 254 2.18 16.81 -26.48
CA ASP A 254 3.35 16.63 -27.32
C ASP A 254 4.67 16.52 -26.52
N VAL A 255 4.61 15.86 -25.37
CA VAL A 255 5.77 15.65 -24.49
C VAL A 255 6.75 14.71 -25.17
N ARG A 256 7.92 15.24 -25.53
CA ARG A 256 8.94 14.53 -26.29
C ARG A 256 10.09 14.08 -25.39
N VAL A 257 10.40 12.79 -25.40
CA VAL A 257 11.51 12.20 -24.64
C VAL A 257 12.28 11.20 -25.49
N PRO A 258 13.60 11.03 -25.25
CA PRO A 258 14.41 10.05 -25.98
C PRO A 258 13.87 8.63 -25.89
N ALA A 259 13.98 7.86 -26.98
CA ALA A 259 13.54 6.47 -27.01
C ALA A 259 14.25 5.59 -25.97
N ALA A 260 15.45 5.94 -25.56
CA ALA A 260 16.21 5.28 -24.50
C ALA A 260 15.53 5.37 -23.11
N ASN A 261 14.50 6.22 -22.96
CA ASN A 261 13.74 6.34 -21.71
C ASN A 261 12.65 5.28 -21.54
N ILE A 262 12.36 4.46 -22.58
CA ILE A 262 11.42 3.33 -22.45
C ILE A 262 11.98 2.31 -21.45
N VAL A 263 11.12 1.79 -20.57
CA VAL A 263 11.49 0.76 -19.59
C VAL A 263 11.15 -0.61 -20.15
N LEU A 264 12.12 -1.52 -20.19
CA LEU A 264 11.98 -2.92 -20.64
C LEU A 264 11.60 -3.09 -22.13
N GLY A 265 10.99 -2.09 -22.77
CA GLY A 265 10.56 -2.10 -24.16
C GLY A 265 9.08 -1.76 -24.36
N GLU A 266 8.67 -1.59 -25.62
CA GLU A 266 7.27 -1.35 -25.98
C GLU A 266 6.39 -2.55 -25.65
N GLY A 267 5.15 -2.29 -25.25
CA GLY A 267 4.16 -3.33 -24.93
C GLY A 267 4.41 -4.05 -23.60
N ARG A 268 5.47 -3.73 -22.85
CA ARG A 268 5.82 -4.41 -21.59
C ARG A 268 5.28 -3.70 -20.34
N GLY A 269 4.42 -2.69 -20.51
CA GLY A 269 3.90 -1.87 -19.40
C GLY A 269 3.09 -2.67 -18.40
N PHE A 270 2.27 -3.62 -18.85
CA PHE A 270 1.46 -4.43 -17.94
C PHE A 270 2.31 -5.34 -17.05
N GLU A 271 3.37 -5.93 -17.57
CA GLU A 271 4.34 -6.72 -16.81
C GLU A 271 5.01 -5.89 -15.72
N ILE A 272 5.43 -4.67 -16.07
CA ILE A 272 6.09 -3.75 -15.14
C ILE A 272 5.15 -3.39 -13.99
N ILE A 273 3.91 -3.00 -14.28
CA ILE A 273 2.97 -2.61 -13.23
C ILE A 273 2.57 -3.77 -12.31
N GLN A 274 2.45 -4.99 -12.83
CA GLN A 274 2.19 -6.16 -11.98
C GLN A 274 3.36 -6.45 -11.04
N GLY A 275 4.60 -6.30 -11.53
CA GLY A 275 5.80 -6.44 -10.71
C GLY A 275 5.93 -5.37 -9.63
N ARG A 276 5.48 -4.12 -9.90
CA ARG A 276 5.49 -2.99 -8.97
C ARG A 276 4.41 -3.10 -7.89
N LEU A 277 3.18 -3.43 -8.31
CA LEU A 277 2.02 -3.37 -7.41
C LEU A 277 1.97 -4.54 -6.41
N GLY A 278 2.62 -5.65 -6.67
CA GLY A 278 2.64 -6.82 -5.78
C GLY A 278 3.21 -6.49 -4.39
N PRO A 279 4.49 -6.15 -4.27
CA PRO A 279 5.10 -5.74 -3.00
C PRO A 279 4.48 -4.46 -2.43
N GLY A 280 4.18 -3.47 -3.26
CA GLY A 280 3.56 -2.21 -2.85
C GLY A 280 2.25 -2.38 -2.06
N ARG A 281 1.41 -3.34 -2.46
CA ARG A 281 0.14 -3.67 -1.76
C ARG A 281 0.39 -4.15 -0.33
N ILE A 282 1.40 -5.00 -0.13
CA ILE A 282 1.76 -5.48 1.21
C ILE A 282 2.36 -4.37 2.04
N HIS A 283 3.22 -3.52 1.48
CA HIS A 283 3.77 -2.37 2.18
C HIS A 283 2.67 -1.41 2.68
N HIS A 284 1.60 -1.19 1.90
CA HIS A 284 0.44 -0.43 2.34
C HIS A 284 -0.30 -1.11 3.49
N ALA A 285 -0.53 -2.43 3.41
CA ALA A 285 -1.18 -3.18 4.46
C ALA A 285 -0.39 -3.14 5.78
N MET A 286 0.94 -3.37 5.73
CA MET A 286 1.82 -3.33 6.90
C MET A 286 1.71 -2.00 7.65
N ARG A 287 1.84 -0.89 6.95
CA ARG A 287 1.72 0.46 7.53
C ARG A 287 0.34 0.75 8.10
N THR A 288 -0.68 0.21 7.48
CA THR A 288 -2.08 0.42 7.91
C THR A 288 -2.39 -0.30 9.21
N VAL A 289 -1.73 -1.43 9.49
CA VAL A 289 -1.79 -2.08 10.83
C VAL A 289 -1.24 -1.12 11.89
N GLY A 290 -0.09 -0.49 11.64
CA GLY A 290 0.50 0.51 12.55
C GLY A 290 -0.41 1.72 12.78
N ALA A 291 -1.13 2.17 11.76
CA ALA A 291 -2.13 3.23 11.89
C ALA A 291 -3.27 2.85 12.84
N ALA A 292 -3.75 1.61 12.75
CA ALA A 292 -4.79 1.07 13.63
C ALA A 292 -4.27 0.94 15.08
N GLU A 293 -3.03 0.49 15.27
CA GLU A 293 -2.37 0.49 16.60
C GLU A 293 -2.33 1.88 17.20
N ARG A 294 -1.93 2.88 16.42
CA ARG A 294 -1.90 4.27 16.89
C ARG A 294 -3.28 4.78 17.30
N ALA A 295 -4.31 4.43 16.56
CA ALA A 295 -5.69 4.80 16.91
C ALA A 295 -6.15 4.11 18.21
N LEU A 296 -5.79 2.86 18.42
CA LEU A 296 -6.07 2.13 19.65
C LEU A 296 -5.33 2.75 20.86
N GLU A 297 -4.08 3.17 20.69
CA GLU A 297 -3.33 3.90 21.75
C GLU A 297 -4.06 5.18 22.17
N TRP A 298 -4.53 5.97 21.19
CA TRP A 298 -5.33 7.16 21.46
C TRP A 298 -6.63 6.83 22.18
N MET A 299 -7.33 5.75 21.76
CA MET A 299 -8.56 5.31 22.44
C MET A 299 -8.28 4.92 23.88
N ILE A 300 -7.20 4.18 24.16
CA ILE A 300 -6.79 3.77 25.51
C ILE A 300 -6.42 5.00 26.38
N GLU A 301 -5.66 5.96 25.82
CA GLU A 301 -5.35 7.22 26.52
C GLU A 301 -6.64 7.93 26.95
N ARG A 302 -7.59 8.07 26.00
CA ARG A 302 -8.85 8.78 26.24
C ARG A 302 -9.70 8.16 27.33
N VAL A 303 -9.82 6.84 27.38
CA VAL A 303 -10.67 6.17 28.37
C VAL A 303 -10.05 6.19 29.77
N ASN A 304 -8.71 6.35 29.87
CA ASN A 304 -7.99 6.47 31.14
C ASN A 304 -7.86 7.92 31.64
N ASP A 305 -8.32 8.93 30.89
CA ASP A 305 -8.31 10.31 31.34
C ASP A 305 -9.36 10.51 32.48
N GLU A 306 -8.89 10.61 33.70
CA GLU A 306 -9.73 10.75 34.90
C GLU A 306 -10.64 11.99 34.88
N ARG A 307 -10.34 12.99 34.06
CA ARG A 307 -11.19 14.17 33.85
C ARG A 307 -12.44 13.84 33.02
N ARG A 308 -12.45 12.71 32.32
CA ARG A 308 -13.51 12.29 31.38
C ARG A 308 -14.45 11.26 32.03
N LYS A 309 -15.38 11.78 32.83
CA LYS A 309 -16.40 10.97 33.50
C LYS A 309 -17.76 11.18 32.83
N THR A 310 -18.46 10.09 32.58
CA THR A 310 -19.82 10.08 32.05
C THR A 310 -20.73 9.39 33.06
N PHE A 311 -21.83 10.04 33.44
CA PHE A 311 -22.73 9.53 34.49
C PHE A 311 -21.99 9.21 35.80
N GLY A 312 -21.01 10.04 36.17
CA GLY A 312 -20.24 9.89 37.40
C GLY A 312 -19.14 8.82 37.38
N GLN A 313 -19.01 8.05 36.27
CA GLN A 313 -18.02 6.98 36.12
C GLN A 313 -16.96 7.35 35.09
N PRO A 314 -15.67 6.92 35.24
CA PRO A 314 -14.65 7.06 34.21
C PRO A 314 -15.06 6.28 32.95
N LEU A 315 -14.62 6.73 31.77
CA LEU A 315 -14.93 6.06 30.51
C LEU A 315 -14.50 4.59 30.50
N ALA A 316 -13.36 4.27 31.12
CA ALA A 316 -12.86 2.89 31.25
C ALA A 316 -13.78 1.95 32.05
N ALA A 317 -14.75 2.47 32.84
CA ALA A 317 -15.70 1.67 33.59
C ALA A 317 -16.91 1.25 32.75
N HIS A 318 -17.10 1.83 31.56
CA HIS A 318 -18.25 1.51 30.70
C HIS A 318 -17.96 0.28 29.82
N GLY A 319 -18.86 -0.70 29.86
CA GLY A 319 -18.72 -1.96 29.10
C GLY A 319 -18.53 -1.76 27.60
N THR A 320 -19.17 -0.75 27.00
CA THR A 320 -19.01 -0.40 25.59
C THR A 320 -17.56 -0.02 25.26
N MET A 321 -16.88 0.72 26.13
CA MET A 321 -15.47 1.10 25.91
C MET A 321 -14.54 -0.11 25.99
N LEU A 322 -14.77 -0.99 26.97
CA LEU A 322 -14.03 -2.25 27.11
C LEU A 322 -14.24 -3.15 25.90
N GLU A 323 -15.49 -3.27 25.43
CA GLU A 323 -15.82 -4.04 24.24
C GLU A 323 -15.12 -3.48 22.98
N TRP A 324 -15.11 -2.17 22.78
CA TRP A 324 -14.46 -1.54 21.63
C TRP A 324 -12.95 -1.74 21.64
N ILE A 325 -12.30 -1.62 22.81
CA ILE A 325 -10.87 -1.88 22.97
C ILE A 325 -10.57 -3.36 22.65
N ALA A 326 -11.34 -4.29 23.22
CA ALA A 326 -11.16 -5.72 23.00
C ALA A 326 -11.36 -6.12 21.53
N LYS A 327 -12.44 -5.65 20.88
CA LYS A 327 -12.67 -5.87 19.45
C LYS A 327 -11.54 -5.32 18.60
N SER A 328 -11.08 -4.11 18.88
CA SER A 328 -9.98 -3.47 18.14
C SER A 328 -8.69 -4.27 18.28
N ARG A 329 -8.35 -4.78 19.46
CA ARG A 329 -7.19 -5.65 19.67
C ARG A 329 -7.29 -6.93 18.86
N ILE A 330 -8.41 -7.63 18.93
CA ILE A 330 -8.66 -8.88 18.20
C ILE A 330 -8.51 -8.64 16.68
N GLU A 331 -9.12 -7.60 16.16
CA GLU A 331 -9.12 -7.27 14.73
C GLU A 331 -7.71 -6.88 14.24
N ILE A 332 -6.96 -6.09 15.01
CA ILE A 332 -5.58 -5.70 14.68
C ILE A 332 -4.68 -6.93 14.64
N ASP A 333 -4.74 -7.79 15.66
CA ASP A 333 -3.87 -8.96 15.75
C ASP A 333 -4.18 -9.96 14.63
N ALA A 334 -5.44 -10.20 14.29
CA ALA A 334 -5.84 -11.03 13.15
C ALA A 334 -5.34 -10.44 11.81
N ALA A 335 -5.45 -9.13 11.62
CA ALA A 335 -4.98 -8.45 10.42
C ALA A 335 -3.45 -8.50 10.31
N ARG A 336 -2.72 -8.30 11.41
CA ARG A 336 -1.25 -8.43 11.48
C ARG A 336 -0.82 -9.83 11.02
N MET A 337 -1.43 -10.88 11.56
CA MET A 337 -1.12 -12.25 11.17
C MET A 337 -1.36 -12.51 9.68
N THR A 338 -2.42 -11.93 9.12
CA THR A 338 -2.72 -12.02 7.68
C THR A 338 -1.64 -11.36 6.84
N VAL A 339 -1.15 -10.19 7.24
CA VAL A 339 -0.08 -9.47 6.55
C VAL A 339 1.24 -10.23 6.63
N LEU A 340 1.61 -10.72 7.81
CA LEU A 340 2.86 -11.49 8.01
C LEU A 340 2.84 -12.80 7.21
N ASN A 341 1.68 -13.48 7.14
CA ASN A 341 1.52 -14.66 6.29
C ASN A 341 1.73 -14.34 4.80
N ALA A 342 1.18 -13.23 4.32
CA ALA A 342 1.38 -12.79 2.94
C ALA A 342 2.84 -12.44 2.65
N ALA A 343 3.50 -11.74 3.58
CA ALA A 343 4.92 -11.39 3.48
C ALA A 343 5.81 -12.63 3.45
N LEU A 344 5.58 -13.57 4.36
CA LEU A 344 6.32 -14.84 4.40
C LEU A 344 6.14 -15.65 3.11
N LYS A 345 4.92 -15.69 2.57
CA LYS A 345 4.64 -16.35 1.29
C LYS A 345 5.40 -15.72 0.13
N ILE A 346 5.52 -14.37 0.12
CA ILE A 346 6.35 -13.67 -0.87
C ILE A 346 7.81 -14.06 -0.74
N ASP A 347 8.34 -14.14 0.48
CA ASP A 347 9.74 -14.51 0.75
C ASP A 347 10.05 -15.94 0.30
N GLN A 348 9.12 -16.87 0.48
CA GLN A 348 9.31 -18.28 0.17
C GLN A 348 9.08 -18.63 -1.29
N GLU A 349 8.07 -18.05 -1.95
CA GLU A 349 7.59 -18.48 -3.26
C GLU A 349 7.48 -17.34 -4.28
N GLY A 350 7.76 -16.11 -3.85
CA GLY A 350 7.66 -14.91 -4.69
C GLY A 350 6.25 -14.32 -4.79
N ALA A 351 6.18 -13.05 -5.19
CA ALA A 351 4.93 -12.27 -5.21
C ALA A 351 3.85 -12.86 -6.12
N LYS A 352 4.23 -13.56 -7.21
CA LYS A 352 3.27 -14.19 -8.14
C LYS A 352 2.51 -15.35 -7.49
N ALA A 353 3.18 -16.14 -6.66
CA ALA A 353 2.57 -17.24 -5.90
C ALA A 353 1.71 -16.74 -4.74
N ALA A 354 2.05 -15.58 -4.15
CA ALA A 354 1.37 -14.98 -3.00
C ALA A 354 0.16 -14.08 -3.35
N LEU A 355 -0.28 -14.05 -4.61
CA LEU A 355 -1.34 -13.12 -5.06
C LEU A 355 -2.68 -13.29 -4.31
N ARG A 356 -2.97 -14.48 -3.79
CA ARG A 356 -4.15 -14.76 -2.96
C ARG A 356 -4.01 -14.09 -1.59
N GLU A 357 -2.90 -14.30 -0.92
CA GLU A 357 -2.59 -13.76 0.40
C GLU A 357 -2.47 -12.23 0.36
N ILE A 358 -1.86 -11.69 -0.69
CA ILE A 358 -1.80 -10.25 -0.97
C ILE A 358 -3.21 -9.66 -1.11
N ALA A 359 -4.09 -10.31 -1.87
CA ALA A 359 -5.47 -9.83 -2.05
C ALA A 359 -6.26 -9.86 -0.74
N ILE A 360 -6.11 -10.91 0.07
CA ILE A 360 -6.75 -11.02 1.40
C ILE A 360 -6.29 -9.87 2.30
N ALA A 361 -4.97 -9.66 2.42
CA ALA A 361 -4.42 -8.59 3.26
C ALA A 361 -4.87 -7.20 2.78
N LYS A 362 -4.88 -6.95 1.46
CA LYS A 362 -5.24 -5.67 0.86
C LYS A 362 -6.72 -5.29 1.09
N VAL A 363 -7.61 -6.26 1.23
CA VAL A 363 -9.04 -6.03 1.55
C VAL A 363 -9.25 -5.94 3.06
N LEU A 364 -8.74 -6.91 3.81
CA LEU A 364 -8.99 -7.04 5.25
C LEU A 364 -8.43 -5.86 6.05
N VAL A 365 -7.17 -5.51 5.81
CA VAL A 365 -6.43 -4.56 6.66
C VAL A 365 -7.00 -3.15 6.65
N PRO A 366 -7.29 -2.51 5.50
CA PRO A 366 -7.85 -1.16 5.52
C PRO A 366 -9.30 -1.12 6.04
N GLN A 367 -10.07 -2.19 5.88
CA GLN A 367 -11.40 -2.30 6.48
C GLN A 367 -11.31 -2.38 8.00
N MET A 368 -10.42 -3.21 8.54
CA MET A 368 -10.10 -3.29 9.97
C MET A 368 -9.67 -1.94 10.52
N ALA A 369 -8.71 -1.28 9.86
CA ALA A 369 -8.20 -0.01 10.32
C ALA A 369 -9.29 1.08 10.39
N LEU A 370 -10.17 1.15 9.40
CA LEU A 370 -11.31 2.07 9.43
C LEU A 370 -12.21 1.83 10.64
N GLN A 371 -12.51 0.58 10.97
CA GLN A 371 -13.35 0.25 12.12
C GLN A 371 -12.68 0.63 13.46
N VAL A 372 -11.39 0.35 13.60
CA VAL A 372 -10.63 0.70 14.80
C VAL A 372 -10.53 2.22 14.96
N ILE A 373 -10.21 2.94 13.88
CA ILE A 373 -10.09 4.40 13.91
C ILE A 373 -11.46 5.04 14.18
N ASP A 374 -12.54 4.52 13.61
CA ASP A 374 -13.90 5.02 13.82
C ASP A 374 -14.31 4.88 15.30
N ARG A 375 -14.03 3.74 15.95
CA ARG A 375 -14.24 3.56 17.39
C ARG A 375 -13.41 4.58 18.21
N ALA A 376 -12.18 4.84 17.82
CA ALA A 376 -11.34 5.84 18.47
C ALA A 376 -11.92 7.25 18.30
N VAL A 377 -12.36 7.64 17.11
CA VAL A 377 -13.06 8.91 16.84
C VAL A 377 -14.29 9.02 17.74
N GLN A 378 -15.13 7.98 17.79
CA GLN A 378 -16.33 7.96 18.63
C GLN A 378 -16.00 8.10 20.12
N THR A 379 -14.93 7.46 20.59
CA THR A 379 -14.46 7.57 21.99
C THR A 379 -14.02 9.00 22.35
N TYR A 380 -13.45 9.72 21.39
CA TYR A 380 -13.06 11.12 21.56
C TYR A 380 -14.23 12.10 21.43
N GLY A 381 -15.34 11.70 20.81
CA GLY A 381 -16.47 12.57 20.52
C GLY A 381 -16.06 13.70 19.57
N ALA A 382 -16.50 14.94 19.84
CA ALA A 382 -16.19 16.09 18.98
C ALA A 382 -14.67 16.32 18.79
N ALA A 383 -13.84 16.03 19.77
CA ALA A 383 -12.38 16.11 19.66
C ALA A 383 -11.81 15.09 18.69
N GLY A 384 -12.50 13.98 18.44
CA GLY A 384 -12.12 12.98 17.44
C GLY A 384 -12.36 13.42 15.98
N LEU A 385 -13.10 14.52 15.78
CA LEU A 385 -13.43 15.05 14.45
C LEU A 385 -12.54 16.23 14.03
N CYS A 386 -11.77 16.78 14.94
CA CYS A 386 -10.98 17.99 14.70
C CYS A 386 -9.47 17.71 14.64
N GLN A 387 -8.71 18.76 14.35
CA GLN A 387 -7.25 18.71 14.19
C GLN A 387 -6.46 18.49 15.48
N ASP A 388 -7.12 18.48 16.65
CA ASP A 388 -6.45 18.27 17.94
C ASP A 388 -6.06 16.80 18.16
N THR A 389 -6.56 15.91 17.30
CA THR A 389 -6.20 14.48 17.29
C THR A 389 -5.77 14.03 15.89
N PRO A 390 -4.96 12.97 15.77
CA PRO A 390 -4.61 12.39 14.47
C PRO A 390 -5.76 11.62 13.81
N LEU A 391 -6.84 11.36 14.52
CA LEU A 391 -7.88 10.41 14.13
C LEU A 391 -8.55 10.72 12.80
N PRO A 392 -8.95 11.97 12.49
CA PRO A 392 -9.56 12.27 11.19
C PRO A 392 -8.63 11.98 10.00
N SER A 393 -7.35 12.33 10.13
CA SER A 393 -6.37 12.08 9.07
C SER A 393 -6.02 10.61 8.95
N LEU A 394 -5.95 9.87 10.04
CA LEU A 394 -5.80 8.40 10.04
C LEU A 394 -6.96 7.74 9.33
N TRP A 395 -8.19 8.19 9.58
CA TRP A 395 -9.39 7.68 8.93
C TRP A 395 -9.36 7.95 7.41
N ALA A 396 -9.09 9.20 7.01
CA ALA A 396 -9.00 9.59 5.61
C ALA A 396 -7.96 8.75 4.85
N SER A 397 -6.82 8.52 5.49
CA SER A 397 -5.76 7.70 4.98
C SER A 397 -6.13 6.22 4.84
N ALA A 398 -6.67 5.60 5.87
CA ALA A 398 -7.13 4.22 5.82
C ALA A 398 -8.21 4.02 4.75
N ARG A 399 -9.11 5.01 4.57
CA ARG A 399 -10.13 5.00 3.52
C ARG A 399 -9.51 5.02 2.12
N THR A 400 -8.43 5.76 1.92
CA THR A 400 -7.69 5.82 0.66
C THR A 400 -7.12 4.46 0.28
N VAL A 401 -6.60 3.69 1.24
CA VAL A 401 -5.98 2.37 0.99
C VAL A 401 -6.98 1.36 0.41
N ARG A 402 -8.29 1.53 0.60
CA ARG A 402 -9.32 0.71 -0.05
C ARG A 402 -9.48 0.95 -1.54
N ILE A 403 -8.87 2.01 -2.08
CA ILE A 403 -8.98 2.42 -3.50
C ILE A 403 -7.64 2.28 -4.22
N VAL A 404 -6.54 2.78 -3.62
CA VAL A 404 -5.22 2.78 -4.27
C VAL A 404 -4.68 1.37 -4.48
N ASP A 405 -3.87 1.18 -5.50
CA ASP A 405 -3.29 -0.11 -5.93
C ASP A 405 -4.33 -1.21 -6.24
N GLY A 406 -5.51 -0.79 -6.67
CA GLY A 406 -6.69 -1.60 -6.94
C GLY A 406 -7.73 -1.52 -5.82
N PRO A 407 -8.99 -1.21 -6.15
CA PRO A 407 -10.08 -1.16 -5.16
C PRO A 407 -10.41 -2.54 -4.61
N ASP A 408 -11.09 -2.57 -3.45
CA ASP A 408 -11.50 -3.80 -2.77
C ASP A 408 -12.22 -4.77 -3.74
N GLU A 409 -13.09 -4.24 -4.59
CA GLU A 409 -13.91 -5.01 -5.53
C GLU A 409 -13.07 -5.79 -6.55
N VAL A 410 -11.99 -5.21 -7.04
CA VAL A 410 -11.06 -5.90 -7.97
C VAL A 410 -10.36 -7.05 -7.27
N HIS A 411 -9.90 -6.85 -6.03
CA HIS A 411 -9.25 -7.89 -5.24
C HIS A 411 -10.21 -9.01 -4.86
N LEU A 412 -11.43 -8.67 -4.42
CA LEU A 412 -12.49 -9.63 -4.09
C LEU A 412 -12.89 -10.47 -5.29
N GLN A 413 -13.09 -9.83 -6.46
CA GLN A 413 -13.43 -10.54 -7.70
C GLN A 413 -12.32 -11.52 -8.11
N GLN A 414 -11.07 -11.08 -8.07
CA GLN A 414 -9.93 -11.95 -8.41
C GLN A 414 -9.79 -13.10 -7.42
N LEU A 415 -9.97 -12.84 -6.12
CA LEU A 415 -9.90 -13.86 -5.08
C LEU A 415 -10.99 -14.91 -5.29
N GLY A 416 -12.26 -14.49 -5.48
CA GLY A 416 -13.38 -15.39 -5.72
C GLY A 416 -13.17 -16.28 -6.97
N ARG A 417 -12.73 -15.69 -8.08
CA ARG A 417 -12.40 -16.45 -9.30
C ARG A 417 -11.32 -17.50 -9.07
N ARG A 418 -10.25 -17.14 -8.35
CA ARG A 418 -9.15 -18.07 -8.02
C ARG A 418 -9.60 -19.22 -7.12
N GLU A 419 -10.46 -18.97 -6.14
CA GLU A 419 -11.00 -20.03 -5.28
C GLU A 419 -11.88 -21.00 -6.06
N ILE A 420 -12.72 -20.50 -6.99
CA ILE A 420 -13.51 -21.36 -7.89
C ILE A 420 -12.58 -22.19 -8.77
N GLN A 421 -11.55 -21.60 -9.37
CA GLN A 421 -10.59 -22.32 -10.22
C GLN A 421 -9.80 -23.38 -9.43
N ARG A 422 -9.41 -23.07 -8.20
CA ARG A 422 -8.60 -23.94 -7.34
C ARG A 422 -9.38 -25.13 -6.79
N LEU A 423 -10.63 -24.93 -6.39
CA LEU A 423 -11.39 -25.90 -5.62
C LEU A 423 -12.61 -26.46 -6.35
N GLY A 424 -13.15 -25.77 -7.36
CA GLY A 424 -14.46 -26.06 -7.92
C GLY A 424 -14.67 -27.52 -8.32
N LYS A 425 -13.78 -28.06 -9.16
CA LYS A 425 -13.88 -29.48 -9.59
C LYS A 425 -13.67 -30.44 -8.42
N ALA A 426 -12.63 -30.24 -7.62
CA ALA A 426 -12.29 -31.12 -6.50
C ALA A 426 -13.42 -31.18 -5.45
N VAL A 427 -14.04 -30.03 -5.17
CA VAL A 427 -15.20 -29.98 -4.24
C VAL A 427 -16.42 -30.71 -4.82
N GLN A 428 -16.70 -30.52 -6.12
CA GLN A 428 -17.81 -31.23 -6.78
C GLN A 428 -17.63 -32.75 -6.72
N GLU A 429 -16.43 -33.23 -7.08
CA GLU A 429 -16.09 -34.66 -7.02
C GLU A 429 -16.17 -35.19 -5.58
N LYS A 430 -15.59 -34.46 -4.62
CA LYS A 430 -15.62 -34.86 -3.20
C LYS A 430 -17.05 -35.01 -2.69
N LEU A 431 -17.90 -34.01 -2.94
CA LEU A 431 -19.29 -34.04 -2.47
C LEU A 431 -20.11 -35.13 -3.15
N TYR A 432 -19.86 -35.38 -4.44
CA TYR A 432 -20.47 -36.50 -5.16
C TYR A 432 -20.07 -37.86 -4.56
N LEU A 433 -18.77 -38.10 -4.34
CA LEU A 433 -18.29 -39.31 -3.71
C LEU A 433 -18.85 -39.52 -2.30
N GLN A 434 -18.95 -38.44 -1.50
CA GLN A 434 -19.56 -38.51 -0.17
C GLN A 434 -21.02 -38.96 -0.23
N LYS A 435 -21.82 -38.46 -1.20
CA LYS A 435 -23.20 -38.91 -1.42
C LYS A 435 -23.27 -40.37 -1.81
N VAL A 436 -22.41 -40.82 -2.75
CA VAL A 436 -22.35 -42.23 -3.17
C VAL A 436 -21.98 -43.15 -2.01
N MET A 437 -21.02 -42.72 -1.15
CA MET A 437 -20.66 -43.51 0.04
C MET A 437 -21.79 -43.56 1.06
N ALA A 438 -22.46 -42.45 1.30
CA ALA A 438 -23.62 -42.40 2.21
C ALA A 438 -24.74 -43.35 1.75
N ASP A 439 -25.04 -43.37 0.47
CA ASP A 439 -26.03 -44.24 -0.13
C ASP A 439 -25.67 -45.75 0.06
N LYS A 440 -24.42 -46.12 -0.17
CA LYS A 440 -23.91 -47.46 0.11
C LYS A 440 -24.06 -47.83 1.59
N MET A 441 -23.73 -46.93 2.51
CA MET A 441 -23.86 -47.15 3.96
C MET A 441 -25.29 -47.33 4.38
N LEU A 442 -26.22 -46.54 3.84
CA LEU A 442 -27.66 -46.71 4.07
C LEU A 442 -28.13 -48.09 3.62
N THR A 443 -27.80 -48.52 2.42
CA THR A 443 -28.12 -49.84 1.88
C THR A 443 -27.57 -50.98 2.77
N MET A 444 -26.33 -50.89 3.18
CA MET A 444 -25.69 -51.87 4.07
C MET A 444 -26.33 -51.92 5.45
N SER A 445 -26.96 -50.86 5.92
CA SER A 445 -27.65 -50.75 7.21
C SER A 445 -29.15 -51.11 7.09
N GLY A 446 -29.60 -51.60 5.92
CA GLY A 446 -30.99 -52.03 5.73
C GLY A 446 -31.97 -50.91 5.44
N PHE A 447 -31.48 -49.69 5.15
CA PHE A 447 -32.32 -48.57 4.77
C PHE A 447 -32.43 -48.44 3.24
N SER A 448 -33.58 -47.95 2.77
CA SER A 448 -33.74 -47.66 1.35
C SER A 448 -32.79 -46.58 0.88
N SER A 449 -32.13 -46.81 -0.26
CA SER A 449 -31.33 -45.80 -0.94
C SER A 449 -32.15 -44.56 -1.25
N SER A 450 -31.65 -43.39 -0.93
CA SER A 450 -32.26 -42.11 -1.32
C SER A 450 -31.87 -41.74 -2.78
N ALA A 451 -32.00 -42.67 -3.72
CA ALA A 451 -31.57 -42.54 -5.14
C ALA A 451 -32.05 -41.24 -5.83
N GLY A 452 -33.04 -40.54 -5.28
CA GLY A 452 -33.49 -39.22 -5.77
C GLY A 452 -32.63 -38.06 -5.34
N LEU A 453 -31.68 -38.22 -4.38
CA LEU A 453 -30.77 -37.18 -3.91
C LEU A 453 -29.40 -37.15 -4.67
N LEU A 454 -29.14 -38.19 -5.43
CA LEU A 454 -28.00 -38.23 -6.33
C LEU A 454 -28.40 -37.48 -7.61
N GLY A 455 -28.26 -36.17 -7.62
CA GLY A 455 -28.28 -35.44 -8.91
C GLY A 455 -27.22 -35.99 -9.88
N PRO A 456 -27.30 -35.65 -11.16
CA PRO A 456 -26.34 -36.13 -12.15
C PRO A 456 -24.92 -35.90 -11.65
N GLY A 457 -24.06 -36.90 -11.75
CA GLY A 457 -22.65 -36.82 -11.39
C GLY A 457 -21.96 -35.66 -12.10
N PRO A 458 -20.76 -35.24 -11.64
CA PRO A 458 -20.03 -34.17 -12.30
C PRO A 458 -19.91 -34.45 -13.78
N LEU A 459 -20.35 -33.49 -14.61
CA LEU A 459 -20.21 -33.57 -16.05
C LEU A 459 -18.73 -33.85 -16.38
N LYS A 460 -18.46 -34.98 -17.08
CA LYS A 460 -17.16 -35.20 -17.68
C LYS A 460 -16.91 -34.04 -18.62
N SER A 461 -16.00 -33.14 -18.30
CA SER A 461 -15.61 -32.08 -19.20
C SER A 461 -14.97 -32.79 -20.42
N SER A 462 -15.67 -32.72 -21.55
CA SER A 462 -14.97 -32.77 -22.84
C SER A 462 -14.04 -31.56 -22.88
N LEU A 463 -12.74 -31.77 -22.76
CA LEU A 463 -11.73 -30.83 -23.17
C LEU A 463 -11.81 -30.57 -24.66
#